data_92adc2fa4b39ea566724e495e6adf1ba
#
_entry.id   92adc2fa4b39ea566724e495e6adf1ba
#
_cell.length_a   1.000
_cell.length_b   1.000
_cell.length_c   1.000
_cell.angle_alpha   90.00
_cell.angle_beta   90.00
_cell.angle_gamma   90.00
#
_symmetry.space_group_name_H-M   'P 1'
#
loop_
_entity.id
_entity.type
_entity.pdbx_description
1 polymer ?
#
loop_
_entity_poly.entity_id
_entity_poly.type
_entity_poly.pdbx_seq_one_letter_code
_entity_poly.pdbx_strand_id
1 'polypeptide(L)'
;MSLLNIIKLSLALLLFSSSLLSANPVADRQESMRDYNKLMRAANNLIRDSVINDDLASIYEEIEEIMKVYPTLFPDDSFGGKSKASTDIIDNRDLFNQIAKETEDNAAFAKLAALEGNVDEVQQYHQNLFGSCKSCHSRFKD
;
A
#
# COMPACT_ATOMS: atom_id res chain seq x y z
N MET A 1 39.55 -17.55 -27.71
CA MET A 1 39.10 -16.27 -27.10
C MET A 1 40.04 -15.94 -25.93
N SER A 2 40.69 -14.78 -25.94
CA SER A 2 41.68 -14.42 -24.92
C SER A 2 40.96 -14.02 -23.65
N LEU A 3 41.61 -14.27 -22.49
CA LEU A 3 41.13 -13.88 -21.16
C LEU A 3 40.69 -12.40 -21.08
N LEU A 4 41.35 -11.56 -21.87
CA LEU A 4 41.08 -10.12 -21.96
C LEU A 4 39.71 -9.80 -22.56
N ASN A 5 39.20 -10.64 -23.45
CA ASN A 5 37.88 -10.46 -24.07
C ASN A 5 36.74 -10.90 -23.14
N ILE A 6 37.00 -11.89 -22.28
CA ILE A 6 36.04 -12.35 -21.27
C ILE A 6 35.87 -11.28 -20.18
N ILE A 7 36.96 -10.63 -19.75
CA ILE A 7 36.91 -9.56 -18.74
C ILE A 7 36.16 -8.32 -19.30
N LYS A 8 36.36 -7.99 -20.57
CA LYS A 8 35.64 -6.86 -21.19
C LYS A 8 34.14 -7.11 -21.34
N LEU A 9 33.75 -8.37 -21.60
CA LEU A 9 32.34 -8.75 -21.72
C LEU A 9 31.64 -8.75 -20.35
N SER A 10 32.34 -9.17 -19.29
CA SER A 10 31.83 -9.17 -17.92
C SER A 10 31.65 -7.75 -17.35
N LEU A 11 32.54 -6.81 -17.72
CA LEU A 11 32.45 -5.43 -17.26
C LEU A 11 31.32 -4.66 -17.97
N ALA A 12 30.99 -4.99 -19.22
CA ALA A 12 29.87 -4.41 -19.94
C ALA A 12 28.50 -4.82 -19.39
N LEU A 13 28.40 -6.01 -18.76
CA LEU A 13 27.16 -6.53 -18.20
C LEU A 13 26.81 -5.91 -16.82
N LEU A 14 27.80 -5.32 -16.12
CA LEU A 14 27.61 -4.69 -14.82
C LEU A 14 27.10 -3.24 -14.90
N LEU A 15 27.06 -2.65 -16.08
CA LEU A 15 26.59 -1.26 -16.27
C LEU A 15 25.11 -1.13 -16.61
N PHE A 16 24.35 -2.25 -16.65
CA PHE A 16 22.94 -2.22 -17.05
C PHE A 16 21.96 -2.31 -15.87
N SER A 17 22.43 -2.12 -14.64
CA SER A 17 21.60 -2.25 -13.42
C SER A 17 21.33 -0.90 -12.75
N SER A 18 21.03 0.13 -13.50
CA SER A 18 20.58 1.40 -12.91
C SER A 18 19.46 2.01 -13.75
N SER A 19 18.42 1.23 -14.00
CA SER A 19 17.12 1.83 -14.25
C SER A 19 16.62 2.38 -12.92
N LEU A 20 17.14 3.54 -12.53
CA LEU A 20 16.42 4.40 -11.60
C LEU A 20 15.12 4.78 -12.35
N LEU A 21 14.08 3.96 -12.19
CA LEU A 21 12.73 4.45 -12.36
C LEU A 21 12.69 5.72 -11.51
N SER A 22 12.58 6.87 -12.17
CA SER A 22 12.28 8.12 -11.49
C SER A 22 10.88 7.93 -10.90
N ALA A 23 10.83 7.44 -9.67
CA ALA A 23 9.59 7.28 -8.94
C ALA A 23 8.98 8.67 -8.82
N ASN A 24 7.71 8.81 -9.23
CA ASN A 24 6.93 10.01 -8.93
C ASN A 24 6.11 9.70 -7.68
N PRO A 25 6.63 9.93 -6.47
CA PRO A 25 5.99 9.48 -5.25
C PRO A 25 4.61 10.11 -5.05
N VAL A 26 4.36 11.30 -5.60
CA VAL A 26 3.02 11.93 -5.56
C VAL A 26 2.03 11.17 -6.43
N ALA A 27 2.41 10.80 -7.64
CA ALA A 27 1.54 10.01 -8.52
C ALA A 27 1.32 8.61 -7.98
N ASP A 28 2.38 7.95 -7.47
CA ASP A 28 2.34 6.59 -6.95
C ASP A 28 1.41 6.48 -5.73
N ARG A 29 1.50 7.42 -4.78
CA ARG A 29 0.58 7.41 -3.63
C ARG A 29 -0.87 7.77 -3.98
N GLN A 30 -1.08 8.60 -5.01
CA GLN A 30 -2.43 8.88 -5.53
C GLN A 30 -3.03 7.65 -6.21
N GLU A 31 -2.24 6.90 -6.96
CA GLU A 31 -2.65 5.63 -7.57
C GLU A 31 -2.97 4.59 -6.51
N SER A 32 -2.08 4.39 -5.55
CA SER A 32 -2.31 3.48 -4.41
C SER A 32 -3.64 3.77 -3.69
N MET A 33 -3.98 5.05 -3.47
CA MET A 33 -5.24 5.41 -2.84
C MET A 33 -6.46 5.19 -3.75
N ARG A 34 -6.33 5.32 -5.07
CA ARG A 34 -7.40 4.96 -6.01
C ARG A 34 -7.66 3.45 -5.98
N ASP A 35 -6.59 2.66 -5.99
CA ASP A 35 -6.69 1.19 -5.96
C ASP A 35 -7.24 0.70 -4.61
N TYR A 36 -6.74 1.24 -3.50
CA TYR A 36 -7.30 0.96 -2.18
C TYR A 36 -8.82 1.21 -2.14
N ASN A 37 -9.28 2.36 -2.62
CA ASN A 37 -10.71 2.69 -2.66
C ASN A 37 -11.52 1.75 -3.56
N LYS A 38 -10.94 1.32 -4.70
CA LYS A 38 -11.57 0.34 -5.60
C LYS A 38 -11.73 -1.02 -4.91
N LEU A 39 -10.67 -1.48 -4.25
CA LEU A 39 -10.67 -2.74 -3.51
C LEU A 39 -11.66 -2.72 -2.34
N MET A 40 -11.70 -1.64 -1.56
CA MET A 40 -12.68 -1.48 -0.47
C MET A 40 -14.13 -1.52 -0.97
N ARG A 41 -14.42 -0.93 -2.13
CA ARG A 41 -15.76 -1.03 -2.73
C ARG A 41 -16.08 -2.45 -3.20
N ALA A 42 -15.10 -3.15 -3.77
CA ALA A 42 -15.26 -4.55 -4.19
C ALA A 42 -15.51 -5.46 -2.99
N ALA A 43 -14.72 -5.32 -1.92
CA ALA A 43 -14.93 -6.05 -0.67
C ALA A 43 -16.32 -5.78 -0.08
N ASN A 44 -16.74 -4.51 -0.01
CA ASN A 44 -18.05 -4.14 0.51
C ASN A 44 -19.21 -4.78 -0.28
N ASN A 45 -19.07 -4.90 -1.61
CA ASN A 45 -20.08 -5.57 -2.44
C ASN A 45 -20.17 -7.06 -2.11
N LEU A 46 -19.03 -7.76 -2.00
CA LEU A 46 -19.02 -9.19 -1.62
C LEU A 46 -19.63 -9.41 -0.24
N ILE A 47 -19.27 -8.58 0.75
CA ILE A 47 -19.82 -8.67 2.12
C ILE A 47 -21.33 -8.47 2.10
N ARG A 48 -21.82 -7.44 1.40
CA ARG A 48 -23.26 -7.16 1.25
C ARG A 48 -24.00 -8.34 0.63
N ASP A 49 -23.38 -8.98 -0.36
CA ASP A 49 -23.97 -10.13 -1.05
C ASP A 49 -23.72 -11.45 -0.32
N SER A 50 -23.17 -11.39 0.92
CA SER A 50 -22.83 -12.51 1.79
C SER A 50 -21.82 -13.50 1.17
N VAL A 51 -20.95 -13.03 0.30
CA VAL A 51 -19.89 -13.80 -0.35
C VAL A 51 -18.60 -13.64 0.45
N ILE A 52 -18.34 -14.59 1.36
CA ILE A 52 -17.13 -14.65 2.17
C ILE A 52 -16.33 -15.86 1.69
N ASN A 53 -15.31 -15.63 0.91
CA ASN A 53 -14.56 -16.66 0.21
C ASN A 53 -13.13 -16.19 -0.15
N ASP A 54 -12.41 -17.00 -0.93
CA ASP A 54 -11.04 -16.72 -1.37
C ASP A 54 -10.93 -15.44 -2.21
N ASP A 55 -11.96 -15.06 -2.96
CA ASP A 55 -11.94 -13.80 -3.75
C ASP A 55 -11.91 -12.60 -2.81
N LEU A 56 -12.71 -12.62 -1.73
CA LEU A 56 -12.67 -11.59 -0.70
C LEU A 56 -11.33 -11.55 0.03
N ALA A 57 -10.77 -12.73 0.34
CA ALA A 57 -9.45 -12.84 0.95
C ALA A 57 -8.35 -12.23 0.05
N SER A 58 -8.41 -12.48 -1.26
CA SER A 58 -7.46 -11.90 -2.23
C SER A 58 -7.56 -10.37 -2.30
N ILE A 59 -8.76 -9.80 -2.20
CA ILE A 59 -8.93 -8.34 -2.12
C ILE A 59 -8.24 -7.76 -0.88
N TYR A 60 -8.37 -8.40 0.28
CA TYR A 60 -7.70 -7.94 1.50
C TYR A 60 -6.18 -8.12 1.45
N GLU A 61 -5.69 -9.15 0.77
CA GLU A 61 -4.25 -9.32 0.52
C GLU A 61 -3.68 -8.16 -0.32
N GLU A 62 -4.37 -7.75 -1.37
CA GLU A 62 -3.97 -6.59 -2.17
C GLU A 62 -3.97 -5.29 -1.33
N ILE A 63 -4.96 -5.10 -0.45
CA ILE A 63 -5.00 -3.96 0.48
C ILE A 63 -3.83 -4.00 1.46
N GLU A 64 -3.51 -5.17 2.02
CA GLU A 64 -2.35 -5.39 2.90
C GLU A 64 -1.05 -4.96 2.20
N GLU A 65 -0.81 -5.43 0.98
CA GLU A 65 0.39 -5.10 0.21
C GLU A 65 0.48 -3.60 -0.15
N ILE A 66 -0.64 -2.97 -0.49
CA ILE A 66 -0.69 -1.51 -0.70
C ILE A 66 -0.25 -0.80 0.57
N MET A 67 -0.81 -1.14 1.74
CA MET A 67 -0.53 -0.43 2.99
C MET A 67 0.87 -0.68 3.52
N LYS A 68 1.47 -1.82 3.24
CA LYS A 68 2.86 -2.15 3.55
C LYS A 68 3.85 -1.23 2.81
N VAL A 69 3.57 -0.92 1.54
CA VAL A 69 4.42 -0.07 0.72
C VAL A 69 4.11 1.42 0.90
N TYR A 70 2.86 1.78 1.18
CA TYR A 70 2.37 3.15 1.17
C TYR A 70 3.19 4.16 1.97
N PRO A 71 3.67 3.86 3.20
CA PRO A 71 4.48 4.81 3.97
C PRO A 71 5.80 5.20 3.29
N THR A 72 6.34 4.35 2.43
CA THR A 72 7.60 4.61 1.71
C THR A 72 7.45 5.64 0.59
N LEU A 73 6.21 5.97 0.21
CA LEU A 73 5.89 6.91 -0.87
C LEU A 73 5.89 8.38 -0.41
N PHE A 74 6.41 8.68 0.79
CA PHE A 74 6.43 10.02 1.38
C PHE A 74 7.85 10.49 1.74
N PRO A 75 8.79 10.55 0.78
CA PRO A 75 10.08 11.18 1.04
C PRO A 75 9.90 12.68 1.33
N ASP A 76 10.79 13.24 2.15
CA ASP A 76 10.64 14.59 2.70
C ASP A 76 10.61 15.71 1.65
N ASP A 77 11.12 15.45 0.46
CA ASP A 77 11.11 16.37 -0.67
C ASP A 77 9.88 16.26 -1.59
N SER A 78 8.89 15.43 -1.22
CA SER A 78 7.72 15.11 -2.07
C SER A 78 6.42 15.80 -1.67
N PHE A 79 6.48 16.82 -0.82
CA PHE A 79 5.31 17.56 -0.35
C PHE A 79 5.10 18.84 -1.15
N GLY A 80 3.86 19.35 -1.16
CA GLY A 80 3.49 20.56 -1.91
C GLY A 80 3.07 20.30 -3.37
N GLY A 81 2.90 21.36 -4.14
CA GLY A 81 2.47 21.29 -5.53
C GLY A 81 1.09 20.63 -5.70
N LYS A 82 1.05 19.50 -6.43
CA LYS A 82 -0.18 18.70 -6.62
C LYS A 82 -0.46 17.72 -5.49
N SER A 83 0.43 17.62 -4.51
CA SER A 83 0.23 16.78 -3.33
C SER A 83 -0.80 17.43 -2.41
N LYS A 84 -1.67 16.59 -1.84
CA LYS A 84 -2.54 16.96 -0.70
C LYS A 84 -2.06 16.32 0.61
N ALA A 85 -0.87 15.76 0.63
CA ALA A 85 -0.28 15.27 1.86
C ALA A 85 0.26 16.44 2.68
N SER A 86 -0.13 16.49 3.95
CA SER A 86 0.37 17.51 4.87
C SER A 86 1.85 17.29 5.21
N THR A 87 2.60 18.37 5.36
CA THR A 87 3.98 18.32 5.88
C THR A 87 4.06 17.83 7.31
N ASP A 88 2.95 17.80 8.06
CA ASP A 88 2.87 17.23 9.41
C ASP A 88 3.34 15.77 9.47
N ILE A 89 3.34 15.06 8.33
CA ILE A 89 3.91 13.71 8.22
C ILE A 89 5.40 13.71 8.58
N ILE A 90 6.15 14.74 8.20
CA ILE A 90 7.60 14.82 8.45
C ILE A 90 7.86 14.84 9.96
N ASP A 91 7.13 15.69 10.69
CA ASP A 91 7.30 15.87 12.14
C ASP A 91 6.67 14.73 12.96
N ASN A 92 5.71 14.00 12.39
CA ASN A 92 4.97 12.92 13.05
C ASN A 92 5.11 11.58 12.32
N ARG A 93 6.29 11.29 11.80
CA ARG A 93 6.59 10.10 10.98
C ARG A 93 6.22 8.79 11.68
N ASP A 94 6.52 8.68 12.97
CA ASP A 94 6.24 7.48 13.75
C ASP A 94 4.72 7.23 13.84
N LEU A 95 3.93 8.27 14.11
CA LEU A 95 2.48 8.15 14.16
C LEU A 95 1.89 7.82 12.78
N PHE A 96 2.41 8.44 11.72
CA PHE A 96 2.00 8.13 10.35
C PHE A 96 2.25 6.64 10.01
N ASN A 97 3.45 6.15 10.31
CA ASN A 97 3.82 4.76 10.10
C ASN A 97 2.99 3.81 10.97
N GLN A 98 2.68 4.18 12.21
CA GLN A 98 1.84 3.39 13.09
C GLN A 98 0.42 3.23 12.51
N ILE A 99 -0.22 4.32 12.05
CA ILE A 99 -1.56 4.25 11.46
C ILE A 99 -1.55 3.39 10.18
N ALA A 100 -0.51 3.51 9.36
CA ALA A 100 -0.36 2.67 8.16
C ALA A 100 -0.21 1.19 8.54
N LYS A 101 0.60 0.88 9.56
CA LYS A 101 0.79 -0.49 10.05
C LYS A 101 -0.49 -1.08 10.65
N GLU A 102 -1.22 -0.32 11.42
CA GLU A 102 -2.53 -0.75 11.96
C GLU A 102 -3.53 -1.04 10.83
N THR A 103 -3.47 -0.28 9.74
CA THR A 103 -4.31 -0.51 8.56
C THR A 103 -3.88 -1.77 7.82
N GLU A 104 -2.57 -1.99 7.62
CA GLU A 104 -2.00 -3.22 7.07
C GLU A 104 -2.45 -4.44 7.88
N ASP A 105 -2.32 -4.38 9.22
CA ASP A 105 -2.69 -5.48 10.12
C ASP A 105 -4.20 -5.80 10.06
N ASN A 106 -5.06 -4.77 10.00
CA ASN A 106 -6.50 -4.98 9.84
C ASN A 106 -6.84 -5.67 8.50
N ALA A 107 -6.10 -5.36 7.43
CA ALA A 107 -6.27 -6.05 6.15
C ALA A 107 -5.81 -7.51 6.24
N ALA A 108 -4.69 -7.80 6.89
CA ALA A 108 -4.19 -9.15 7.11
C ALA A 108 -5.19 -9.99 7.93
N PHE A 109 -5.77 -9.42 9.00
CA PHE A 109 -6.78 -10.11 9.80
C PHE A 109 -8.10 -10.31 9.03
N ALA A 110 -8.52 -9.33 8.25
CA ALA A 110 -9.69 -9.47 7.38
C ALA A 110 -9.51 -10.60 6.34
N LYS A 111 -8.30 -10.73 5.77
CA LYS A 111 -7.94 -11.83 4.87
C LYS A 111 -8.09 -13.18 5.56
N LEU A 112 -7.51 -13.34 6.74
CA LEU A 112 -7.61 -14.60 7.51
C LEU A 112 -9.06 -14.94 7.84
N ALA A 113 -9.83 -13.96 8.32
CA ALA A 113 -11.25 -14.13 8.62
C ALA A 113 -12.07 -14.55 7.38
N ALA A 114 -11.73 -14.01 6.20
CA ALA A 114 -12.38 -14.38 4.95
C ALA A 114 -12.06 -15.83 4.54
N LEU A 115 -10.79 -16.27 4.69
CA LEU A 115 -10.39 -17.66 4.44
C LEU A 115 -11.05 -18.65 5.39
N GLU A 116 -11.33 -18.26 6.64
CA GLU A 116 -12.02 -19.06 7.65
C GLU A 116 -13.55 -19.01 7.50
N GLY A 117 -14.07 -18.14 6.64
CA GLY A 117 -15.52 -17.92 6.50
C GLY A 117 -16.16 -17.25 7.71
N ASN A 118 -15.37 -16.55 8.54
CA ASN A 118 -15.83 -15.87 9.75
C ASN A 118 -16.44 -14.50 9.42
N VAL A 119 -17.76 -14.49 9.22
CA VAL A 119 -18.52 -13.30 8.80
C VAL A 119 -18.38 -12.15 9.79
N ASP A 120 -18.45 -12.42 11.09
CA ASP A 120 -18.43 -11.37 12.12
C ASP A 120 -17.06 -10.67 12.16
N GLU A 121 -15.97 -11.42 12.10
CA GLU A 121 -14.63 -10.88 12.06
C GLU A 121 -14.35 -10.13 10.75
N VAL A 122 -14.80 -10.66 9.62
CA VAL A 122 -14.71 -9.93 8.34
C VAL A 122 -15.38 -8.57 8.44
N GLN A 123 -16.59 -8.50 8.98
CA GLN A 123 -17.32 -7.24 9.15
C GLN A 123 -16.57 -6.29 10.09
N GLN A 124 -16.05 -6.78 11.20
CA GLN A 124 -15.29 -5.99 12.16
C GLN A 124 -14.04 -5.38 11.53
N TYR A 125 -13.19 -6.18 10.91
CA TYR A 125 -11.95 -5.70 10.30
C TYR A 125 -12.21 -4.80 9.09
N HIS A 126 -13.25 -5.08 8.30
CA HIS A 126 -13.67 -4.20 7.22
C HIS A 126 -14.09 -2.82 7.73
N GLN A 127 -14.82 -2.74 8.85
CA GLN A 127 -15.16 -1.47 9.49
C GLN A 127 -13.92 -0.74 10.02
N ASN A 128 -12.94 -1.46 10.57
CA ASN A 128 -11.68 -0.88 11.02
C ASN A 128 -10.92 -0.26 9.84
N LEU A 129 -10.89 -0.92 8.69
CA LEU A 129 -10.29 -0.39 7.44
C LEU A 129 -10.98 0.91 6.99
N PHE A 130 -12.31 1.00 7.08
CA PHE A 130 -13.02 2.26 6.83
C PHE A 130 -12.66 3.35 7.84
N GLY A 131 -12.54 3.00 9.11
CA GLY A 131 -12.14 3.92 10.17
C GLY A 131 -10.75 4.50 9.95
N SER A 132 -9.82 3.70 9.44
CA SER A 132 -8.43 4.13 9.18
C SER A 132 -8.34 5.25 8.15
N CYS A 133 -9.24 5.31 7.17
CA CYS A 133 -9.31 6.41 6.20
C CYS A 133 -9.45 7.77 6.91
N LYS A 134 -10.34 7.86 7.89
CA LYS A 134 -10.55 9.07 8.68
C LYS A 134 -9.38 9.34 9.62
N SER A 135 -8.86 8.31 10.28
CA SER A 135 -7.75 8.44 11.23
C SER A 135 -6.51 9.04 10.57
N CYS A 136 -6.18 8.59 9.36
CA CYS A 136 -5.06 9.10 8.59
C CYS A 136 -5.38 10.48 7.98
N HIS A 137 -6.49 10.60 7.24
CA HIS A 137 -6.80 11.79 6.44
C HIS A 137 -7.10 13.02 7.31
N SER A 138 -7.67 12.86 8.50
CA SER A 138 -7.94 14.00 9.40
C SER A 138 -6.69 14.68 9.94
N ARG A 139 -5.52 14.01 9.87
CA ARG A 139 -4.24 14.52 10.37
C ARG A 139 -3.26 14.87 9.27
N PHE A 140 -3.23 14.06 8.23
CA PHE A 140 -2.13 14.02 7.27
C PHE A 140 -2.55 14.40 5.85
N LYS A 141 -3.76 14.89 5.65
CA LYS A 141 -4.26 15.33 4.35
C LYS A 141 -4.90 16.71 4.45
N ASP A 142 -4.41 17.67 3.63
CA ASP A 142 -4.95 19.01 3.42
C ASP A 142 -6.11 19.04 2.42
#